data_0e3b9421abf2474bb73b4889d5323164
#
_entry.id   0e3b9421abf2474bb73b4889d5323164
#
_cell.length_a   1.000
_cell.length_b   1.000
_cell.length_c   1.000
_cell.angle_alpha   90.00
_cell.angle_beta   90.00
_cell.angle_gamma   90.00
#
_symmetry.space_group_name_H-M   'P 1'
#
loop_
_entity.id
_entity.type
_entity.pdbx_description
1 polymer ?
#
loop_
_entity_poly.entity_id
_entity_poly.type
_entity_poly.pdbx_seq_one_letter_code
_entity_poly.pdbx_strand_id
1 'polypeptide(L)'
;AAPIQYFFRQNATATRLVSIDIGGGTTDVAFAKDGDLQHVTSFKFASNDLFESSLDASLRNGIIDYFKKIVENKIKDIDELKKILDSNTKPSNIASFFFSLQENPAASDLDKSVINFDSLLREDEHFKIVFIIFYTAIIYHIAQILLLMGMPMPRHISFSGNGSKVLRVITSDSKLLAKFTCKIFQLLGVEAVDGKLEILGLGVDDSSPKQATCKGAL
;
A
#
# COMPACT_ATOMS: atom_id res chain seq x y z
N ALA A 1 -6.34 11.38 11.44
CA ALA A 1 -7.76 11.56 11.79
C ALA A 1 -8.66 11.67 10.55
N ALA A 2 -8.32 12.48 9.55
CA ALA A 2 -9.19 12.71 8.39
C ALA A 2 -9.61 11.44 7.61
N PRO A 3 -8.71 10.51 7.24
CA PRO A 3 -9.10 9.27 6.58
C PRO A 3 -10.09 8.43 7.41
N ILE A 4 -9.91 8.40 8.74
CA ILE A 4 -10.81 7.68 9.64
C ILE A 4 -12.21 8.24 9.56
N GLN A 5 -12.39 9.57 9.64
CA GLN A 5 -13.71 10.20 9.54
C GLN A 5 -14.36 9.92 8.20
N TYR A 6 -13.60 9.96 7.10
CA TYR A 6 -14.10 9.61 5.78
C TYR A 6 -14.67 8.18 5.74
N PHE A 7 -13.91 7.19 6.25
CA PHE A 7 -14.35 5.80 6.25
C PHE A 7 -15.55 5.55 7.17
N PHE A 8 -15.62 6.19 8.34
CA PHE A 8 -16.81 6.08 9.21
C PHE A 8 -18.05 6.71 8.58
N ARG A 9 -17.93 7.83 7.87
CA ARG A 9 -19.06 8.41 7.14
C ARG A 9 -19.59 7.50 6.04
N GLN A 10 -18.75 6.72 5.40
CA GLN A 10 -19.14 5.77 4.36
C GLN A 10 -19.65 4.44 4.91
N ASN A 11 -19.15 4.04 6.07
CA ASN A 11 -19.45 2.75 6.70
C ASN A 11 -19.95 2.96 8.13
N ALA A 12 -21.21 3.37 8.26
CA ALA A 12 -21.84 3.66 9.57
C ALA A 12 -21.82 2.46 10.55
N THR A 13 -21.56 1.24 10.05
CA THR A 13 -21.45 0.01 10.84
C THR A 13 -20.00 -0.33 11.24
N ALA A 14 -19.04 0.52 10.89
CA ALA A 14 -17.63 0.27 11.22
C ALA A 14 -17.39 0.49 12.72
N THR A 15 -17.36 -0.58 13.49
CA THR A 15 -17.14 -0.53 14.94
C THR A 15 -15.67 -0.47 15.33
N ARG A 16 -14.78 -1.07 14.54
CA ARG A 16 -13.33 -1.11 14.77
C ARG A 16 -12.60 -0.96 13.44
N LEU A 17 -11.87 0.14 13.30
CA LEU A 17 -11.15 0.49 12.09
C LEU A 17 -9.67 0.71 12.40
N VAL A 18 -8.80 0.15 11.57
CA VAL A 18 -7.40 0.54 11.48
C VAL A 18 -7.18 1.21 10.13
N SER A 19 -6.79 2.48 10.15
CA SER A 19 -6.43 3.23 8.95
C SER A 19 -4.91 3.26 8.83
N ILE A 20 -4.40 2.84 7.68
CA ILE A 20 -2.98 2.73 7.36
C ILE A 20 -2.68 3.63 6.17
N ASP A 21 -1.92 4.68 6.40
CA ASP A 21 -1.45 5.59 5.36
C ASP A 21 0.01 5.27 5.03
N ILE A 22 0.25 4.61 3.89
CA ILE A 22 1.60 4.26 3.45
C ILE A 22 2.09 5.38 2.54
N GLY A 23 3.00 6.18 3.06
CA GLY A 23 3.70 7.22 2.31
C GLY A 23 4.95 6.70 1.59
N GLY A 24 5.82 7.62 1.20
CA GLY A 24 7.14 7.29 0.68
C GLY A 24 8.12 6.89 1.79
N GLY A 25 8.22 7.67 2.85
CA GLY A 25 9.20 7.50 3.93
C GLY A 25 8.63 7.06 5.27
N THR A 26 7.31 7.20 5.50
CA THR A 26 6.63 6.83 6.74
C THR A 26 5.34 6.08 6.45
N THR A 27 4.97 5.21 7.38
CA THR A 27 3.64 4.63 7.47
C THR A 27 2.97 5.15 8.73
N ASP A 28 1.83 5.81 8.56
CA ASP A 28 1.03 6.37 9.63
C ASP A 28 -0.17 5.47 9.88
N VAL A 29 -0.40 5.11 11.14
CA VAL A 29 -1.47 4.19 11.53
C VAL A 29 -2.35 4.84 12.58
N ALA A 30 -3.65 4.74 12.39
CA ALA A 30 -4.63 5.22 13.34
C ALA A 30 -5.64 4.12 13.66
N PHE A 31 -5.90 3.93 14.95
CA PHE A 31 -6.83 2.94 15.49
C PHE A 31 -8.07 3.67 15.98
N ALA A 32 -9.24 3.24 15.55
CA ALA A 32 -10.50 3.81 15.97
C ALA A 32 -11.50 2.73 16.37
N LYS A 33 -12.31 3.05 17.37
CA LYS A 33 -13.39 2.21 17.86
C LYS A 33 -14.65 3.05 18.00
N ASP A 34 -15.74 2.59 17.42
CA ASP A 34 -17.07 3.21 17.49
C ASP A 34 -17.09 4.71 17.12
N GLY A 35 -16.21 5.09 16.16
CA GLY A 35 -16.04 6.46 15.71
C GLY A 35 -14.95 7.25 16.46
N ASP A 36 -14.52 6.79 17.62
CA ASP A 36 -13.54 7.47 18.46
C ASP A 36 -12.10 7.02 18.16
N LEU A 37 -11.20 7.98 18.02
CA LEU A 37 -9.79 7.73 17.83
C LEU A 37 -9.17 7.21 19.14
N GLN A 38 -8.62 5.99 19.11
CA GLN A 38 -8.01 5.35 20.27
C GLN A 38 -6.50 5.58 20.34
N HIS A 39 -5.83 5.49 19.18
CA HIS A 39 -4.37 5.61 19.11
C HIS A 39 -3.91 6.01 17.73
N VAL A 40 -2.79 6.71 17.66
CA VAL A 40 -2.08 7.03 16.42
C VAL A 40 -0.59 6.75 16.60
N THR A 41 0.03 6.26 15.55
CA THR A 41 1.48 6.02 15.52
C THR A 41 2.01 6.28 14.12
N SER A 42 3.30 6.53 14.03
CA SER A 42 4.03 6.68 12.77
C SER A 42 5.37 5.96 12.89
N PHE A 43 5.78 5.27 11.84
CA PHE A 43 7.07 4.59 11.81
C PHE A 43 7.74 4.72 10.45
N LYS A 44 9.08 4.69 10.46
CA LYS A 44 9.93 4.83 9.28
C LYS A 44 10.09 3.47 8.58
N PHE A 45 9.04 3.03 7.93
CA PHE A 45 9.04 1.88 7.03
C PHE A 45 7.90 2.06 6.05
N ALA A 46 8.20 2.35 4.79
CA ALA A 46 7.24 2.73 3.78
C ALA A 46 7.69 2.35 2.38
N SER A 47 7.00 2.80 1.33
CA SER A 47 7.25 2.33 -0.03
C SER A 47 8.66 2.60 -0.56
N ASN A 48 9.35 3.65 -0.07
CA ASN A 48 10.72 3.93 -0.47
C ASN A 48 11.69 2.82 -0.03
N ASP A 49 11.41 2.17 1.10
CA ASP A 49 12.26 1.08 1.61
C ASP A 49 12.27 -0.15 0.69
N LEU A 50 11.29 -0.27 -0.21
CA LEU A 50 11.29 -1.30 -1.24
C LEU A 50 12.33 -1.03 -2.34
N PHE A 51 12.63 0.23 -2.64
CA PHE A 51 13.41 0.64 -3.81
C PHE A 51 14.70 1.38 -3.46
N GLU A 52 14.84 1.85 -2.22
CA GLU A 52 16.02 2.59 -1.75
C GLU A 52 16.67 1.84 -0.58
N SER A 53 18.02 1.91 -0.50
CA SER A 53 18.71 1.52 0.72
C SER A 53 18.59 2.64 1.74
N SER A 54 17.95 2.35 2.88
CA SER A 54 17.78 3.33 3.96
C SER A 54 19.01 3.48 4.86
N LEU A 55 19.95 2.54 4.80
CA LEU A 55 21.05 2.43 5.78
C LEU A 55 22.41 2.88 5.25
N ASP A 56 22.66 2.76 3.97
CA ASP A 56 23.93 3.14 3.35
C ASP A 56 23.73 3.40 1.86
N ALA A 57 24.08 4.59 1.37
CA ALA A 57 24.02 4.94 -0.05
C ALA A 57 24.89 4.06 -0.93
N SER A 58 25.87 3.34 -0.36
CA SER A 58 26.73 2.36 -1.05
C SER A 58 26.06 1.00 -1.22
N LEU A 59 25.04 0.68 -0.39
CA LEU A 59 24.28 -0.57 -0.46
C LEU A 59 23.05 -0.37 -1.34
N ARG A 60 23.22 -0.58 -2.63
CA ARG A 60 22.13 -0.50 -3.60
C ARG A 60 21.12 -1.61 -3.37
N ASN A 61 19.87 -1.24 -3.21
CA ASN A 61 18.78 -2.21 -3.21
C ASN A 61 18.60 -2.76 -4.64
N GLY A 62 18.94 -4.01 -4.87
CA GLY A 62 18.85 -4.66 -6.18
C GLY A 62 17.44 -4.74 -6.78
N ILE A 63 16.41 -4.46 -5.99
CA ILE A 63 15.01 -4.47 -6.44
C ILE A 63 14.78 -3.42 -7.52
N ILE A 64 15.38 -2.23 -7.40
CA ILE A 64 15.20 -1.19 -8.42
C ILE A 64 15.84 -1.59 -9.76
N ASP A 65 17.00 -2.23 -9.74
CA ASP A 65 17.65 -2.68 -10.96
C ASP A 65 16.86 -3.81 -11.61
N TYR A 66 16.30 -4.70 -10.81
CA TYR A 66 15.39 -5.74 -11.26
C TYR A 66 14.09 -5.17 -11.85
N PHE A 67 13.48 -4.20 -11.16
CA PHE A 67 12.31 -3.45 -11.63
C PHE A 67 12.58 -2.80 -12.99
N LYS A 68 13.70 -2.07 -13.13
CA LYS A 68 14.10 -1.44 -14.38
C LYS A 68 14.20 -2.45 -15.52
N LYS A 69 14.83 -3.60 -15.30
CA LYS A 69 14.98 -4.66 -16.29
C LYS A 69 13.64 -5.20 -16.78
N ILE A 70 12.67 -5.42 -15.87
CA ILE A 70 11.35 -5.92 -16.25
C ILE A 70 10.56 -4.88 -17.02
N VAL A 71 10.58 -3.64 -16.54
CA VAL A 71 9.86 -2.52 -17.16
C VAL A 71 10.44 -2.23 -18.56
N GLU A 72 11.78 -2.18 -18.69
CA GLU A 72 12.46 -1.92 -19.96
C GLU A 72 12.05 -2.92 -21.06
N ASN A 73 11.87 -4.19 -20.72
CA ASN A 73 11.43 -5.21 -21.67
C ASN A 73 10.01 -4.95 -22.20
N LYS A 74 9.17 -4.24 -21.46
CA LYS A 74 7.76 -3.97 -21.79
C LYS A 74 7.55 -2.62 -22.47
N ILE A 75 8.44 -1.65 -22.25
CA ILE A 75 8.31 -0.28 -22.77
C ILE A 75 9.22 -0.02 -23.98
N LYS A 76 9.64 -1.07 -24.69
CA LYS A 76 10.67 -1.00 -25.77
C LYS A 76 10.44 0.11 -26.79
N ASP A 77 9.20 0.42 -27.10
CA ASP A 77 8.82 1.35 -28.15
C ASP A 77 8.34 2.71 -27.62
N ILE A 78 8.55 2.99 -26.31
CA ILE A 78 8.08 4.23 -25.67
C ILE A 78 9.27 5.02 -25.14
N ASP A 79 9.84 5.88 -25.98
CA ASP A 79 11.07 6.62 -25.68
C ASP A 79 10.97 7.56 -24.46
N GLU A 80 9.78 8.14 -24.22
CA GLU A 80 9.52 8.99 -23.07
C GLU A 80 9.63 8.22 -21.76
N LEU A 81 9.09 7.01 -21.71
CA LEU A 81 9.18 6.15 -20.51
C LEU A 81 10.60 5.64 -20.28
N LYS A 82 11.34 5.36 -21.35
CA LYS A 82 12.78 5.00 -21.24
C LYS A 82 13.60 6.11 -20.62
N LYS A 83 13.39 7.36 -21.05
CA LYS A 83 14.08 8.53 -20.46
C LYS A 83 13.82 8.66 -18.97
N ILE A 84 12.61 8.35 -18.51
CA ILE A 84 12.26 8.37 -17.09
C ILE A 84 12.96 7.22 -16.36
N LEU A 85 12.95 6.02 -16.95
CA LEU A 85 13.58 4.84 -16.38
C LEU A 85 15.10 5.01 -16.21
N ASP A 86 15.74 5.68 -17.17
CA ASP A 86 17.17 5.95 -17.20
C ASP A 86 17.58 7.24 -16.48
N SER A 87 16.60 7.99 -15.98
CA SER A 87 16.87 9.25 -15.30
C SER A 87 17.69 9.04 -14.02
N ASN A 88 18.51 10.05 -13.69
CA ASN A 88 19.32 10.10 -12.45
C ASN A 88 18.49 10.49 -11.21
N THR A 89 17.18 10.33 -11.27
CA THR A 89 16.29 10.59 -10.13
C THR A 89 16.38 9.46 -9.09
N LYS A 90 15.92 9.75 -7.88
CA LYS A 90 15.87 8.72 -6.83
C LYS A 90 15.07 7.51 -7.29
N PRO A 91 15.53 6.27 -6.99
CA PRO A 91 14.85 5.03 -7.37
C PRO A 91 13.37 4.99 -6.96
N SER A 92 13.05 5.46 -5.76
CA SER A 92 11.66 5.55 -5.28
C SER A 92 10.79 6.46 -6.13
N ASN A 93 11.33 7.55 -6.69
CA ASN A 93 10.58 8.45 -7.57
C ASN A 93 10.27 7.77 -8.91
N ILE A 94 11.21 6.99 -9.45
CA ILE A 94 11.01 6.20 -10.67
C ILE A 94 9.87 5.19 -10.42
N ALA A 95 9.97 4.39 -9.36
CA ALA A 95 8.94 3.43 -9.02
C ALA A 95 7.58 4.08 -8.79
N SER A 96 7.54 5.17 -8.02
CA SER A 96 6.31 5.94 -7.76
C SER A 96 5.66 6.49 -9.03
N PHE A 97 6.46 6.94 -9.99
CA PHE A 97 5.96 7.37 -11.29
C PHE A 97 5.26 6.22 -12.01
N PHE A 98 5.91 5.05 -12.15
CA PHE A 98 5.34 3.91 -12.84
C PHE A 98 4.08 3.36 -12.15
N PHE A 99 4.05 3.28 -10.82
CA PHE A 99 2.83 2.90 -10.08
C PHE A 99 1.68 3.90 -10.21
N SER A 100 1.99 5.16 -10.55
CA SER A 100 0.99 6.21 -10.74
C SER A 100 0.59 6.41 -12.20
N LEU A 101 1.22 5.72 -13.14
CA LEU A 101 1.05 5.97 -14.57
C LEU A 101 -0.39 5.80 -15.04
N GLN A 102 -1.11 4.81 -14.53
CA GLN A 102 -2.51 4.56 -14.89
C GLN A 102 -3.47 5.68 -14.43
N GLU A 103 -3.09 6.40 -13.38
CA GLU A 103 -3.89 7.49 -12.79
C GLU A 103 -3.45 8.86 -13.32
N ASN A 104 -2.38 8.94 -14.12
CA ASN A 104 -1.82 10.19 -14.61
C ASN A 104 -2.54 10.63 -15.90
N PRO A 105 -3.21 11.81 -15.91
CA PRO A 105 -3.84 12.35 -17.12
C PRO A 105 -2.84 12.59 -18.26
N ALA A 106 -1.59 12.94 -17.94
CA ALA A 106 -0.54 13.15 -18.95
C ALA A 106 -0.12 11.85 -19.66
N ALA A 107 -0.48 10.69 -19.11
CA ALA A 107 -0.29 9.40 -19.75
C ALA A 107 -1.53 8.95 -20.58
N SER A 108 -2.49 9.86 -20.80
CA SER A 108 -3.72 9.55 -21.56
C SER A 108 -3.46 9.16 -23.01
N ASP A 109 -2.39 9.69 -23.59
CA ASP A 109 -1.99 9.41 -24.98
C ASP A 109 -1.21 8.08 -25.12
N LEU A 110 -0.76 7.51 -24.00
CA LEU A 110 -0.21 6.17 -23.99
C LEU A 110 -1.37 5.18 -23.98
N ASP A 111 -1.33 4.19 -24.84
CA ASP A 111 -2.32 3.10 -24.83
C ASP A 111 -2.22 2.37 -23.48
N LYS A 112 -3.09 2.77 -22.53
CA LYS A 112 -3.13 2.25 -21.16
C LYS A 112 -3.43 0.76 -21.12
N SER A 113 -3.97 0.19 -22.21
CA SER A 113 -4.23 -1.25 -22.31
C SER A 113 -2.94 -2.05 -22.45
N VAL A 114 -1.87 -1.41 -22.91
CA VAL A 114 -0.58 -2.09 -23.19
C VAL A 114 0.27 -2.25 -21.93
N ILE A 115 0.11 -1.39 -20.91
CA ILE A 115 1.02 -1.39 -19.75
C ILE A 115 0.23 -1.33 -18.44
N ASN A 116 -0.22 -2.49 -17.96
CA ASN A 116 -0.68 -2.63 -16.60
C ASN A 116 0.49 -3.07 -15.71
N PHE A 117 1.19 -2.09 -15.10
CA PHE A 117 2.36 -2.36 -14.26
C PHE A 117 2.05 -3.22 -13.04
N ASP A 118 0.87 -3.04 -12.43
CA ASP A 118 0.47 -3.84 -11.28
C ASP A 118 0.33 -5.32 -11.67
N SER A 119 -0.25 -5.61 -12.84
CA SER A 119 -0.37 -6.96 -13.35
C SER A 119 0.99 -7.54 -13.74
N LEU A 120 1.82 -6.75 -14.42
CA LEU A 120 3.16 -7.15 -14.82
C LEU A 120 4.02 -7.58 -13.62
N LEU A 121 4.03 -6.77 -12.57
CA LEU A 121 4.80 -7.07 -11.36
C LEU A 121 4.17 -8.22 -10.55
N ARG A 122 2.85 -8.38 -10.64
CA ARG A 122 2.13 -9.49 -9.99
C ARG A 122 2.45 -10.85 -10.61
N GLU A 123 2.75 -10.91 -11.90
CA GLU A 123 3.18 -12.13 -12.59
C GLU A 123 4.59 -12.57 -12.19
N ASP A 124 5.40 -11.65 -11.67
CA ASP A 124 6.76 -11.93 -11.24
C ASP A 124 6.79 -12.41 -9.79
N GLU A 125 7.25 -13.65 -9.58
CA GLU A 125 7.26 -14.28 -8.26
C GLU A 125 8.21 -13.58 -7.26
N HIS A 126 9.34 -13.04 -7.72
CA HIS A 126 10.30 -12.36 -6.84
C HIS A 126 9.71 -11.07 -6.29
N PHE A 127 9.10 -10.24 -7.15
CA PHE A 127 8.40 -9.06 -6.69
C PHE A 127 7.27 -9.42 -5.73
N LYS A 128 6.46 -10.40 -6.08
CA LYS A 128 5.35 -10.83 -5.24
C LYS A 128 5.81 -11.23 -3.83
N ILE A 129 6.90 -11.98 -3.72
CA ILE A 129 7.48 -12.37 -2.43
C ILE A 129 7.93 -11.14 -1.65
N VAL A 130 8.66 -10.23 -2.27
CA VAL A 130 9.16 -9.02 -1.60
C VAL A 130 8.02 -8.14 -1.11
N PHE A 131 6.98 -7.94 -1.93
CA PHE A 131 5.82 -7.14 -1.53
C PHE A 131 4.97 -7.82 -0.46
N ILE A 132 4.88 -9.16 -0.46
CA ILE A 132 4.25 -9.91 0.63
C ILE A 132 5.02 -9.73 1.94
N ILE A 133 6.35 -9.77 1.91
CA ILE A 133 7.19 -9.55 3.09
C ILE A 133 6.99 -8.12 3.61
N PHE A 134 7.01 -7.13 2.73
CA PHE A 134 6.75 -5.72 3.08
C PHE A 134 5.39 -5.55 3.76
N TYR A 135 4.34 -6.07 3.16
CA TYR A 135 3.00 -6.04 3.72
C TYR A 135 2.93 -6.73 5.09
N THR A 136 3.51 -7.93 5.18
CA THR A 136 3.51 -8.71 6.42
C THR A 136 4.21 -7.97 7.55
N ALA A 137 5.31 -7.26 7.27
CA ALA A 137 6.01 -6.46 8.27
C ALA A 137 5.14 -5.32 8.82
N ILE A 138 4.38 -4.63 7.96
CA ILE A 138 3.43 -3.59 8.39
C ILE A 138 2.33 -4.20 9.27
N ILE A 139 1.69 -5.29 8.82
CA ILE A 139 0.63 -5.95 9.57
C ILE A 139 1.15 -6.56 10.89
N TYR A 140 2.37 -7.09 10.89
CA TYR A 140 3.03 -7.56 12.11
C TYR A 140 3.16 -6.43 13.14
N HIS A 141 3.66 -5.27 12.74
CA HIS A 141 3.79 -4.11 13.62
C HIS A 141 2.44 -3.67 14.20
N ILE A 142 1.40 -3.63 13.36
CA ILE A 142 0.03 -3.32 13.79
C ILE A 142 -0.49 -4.35 14.80
N ALA A 143 -0.23 -5.64 14.56
CA ALA A 143 -0.61 -6.70 15.50
C ALA A 143 0.04 -6.52 16.88
N GLN A 144 1.33 -6.14 16.93
CA GLN A 144 2.02 -5.86 18.17
C GLN A 144 1.36 -4.69 18.94
N ILE A 145 0.95 -3.63 18.23
CA ILE A 145 0.25 -2.50 18.85
C ILE A 145 -1.11 -2.94 19.39
N LEU A 146 -1.89 -3.70 18.62
CA LEU A 146 -3.18 -4.22 19.08
C LEU A 146 -3.05 -5.06 20.35
N LEU A 147 -2.04 -5.94 20.40
CA LEU A 147 -1.75 -6.75 21.59
C LEU A 147 -1.36 -5.90 22.80
N LEU A 148 -0.48 -4.90 22.61
CA LEU A 148 -0.07 -3.98 23.68
C LEU A 148 -1.24 -3.17 24.23
N MET A 149 -2.20 -2.82 23.38
CA MET A 149 -3.40 -2.06 23.75
C MET A 149 -4.52 -2.94 24.30
N GLY A 150 -4.38 -4.27 24.27
CA GLY A 150 -5.47 -5.20 24.60
C GLY A 150 -6.65 -5.08 23.66
N MET A 151 -6.42 -4.66 22.41
CA MET A 151 -7.45 -4.50 21.41
C MET A 151 -7.59 -5.77 20.57
N PRO A 152 -8.83 -6.20 20.31
CA PRO A 152 -9.07 -7.33 19.43
C PRO A 152 -8.85 -6.96 17.96
N MET A 153 -8.88 -7.96 17.07
CA MET A 153 -8.76 -7.81 15.63
C MET A 153 -9.72 -6.73 15.09
N PRO A 154 -9.26 -5.83 14.22
CA PRO A 154 -10.13 -4.83 13.60
C PRO A 154 -11.15 -5.50 12.69
N ARG A 155 -12.31 -4.88 12.54
CA ARG A 155 -13.32 -5.30 11.56
C ARG A 155 -13.01 -4.73 10.16
N HIS A 156 -12.42 -3.55 10.11
CA HIS A 156 -12.05 -2.89 8.87
C HIS A 156 -10.59 -2.45 8.91
N ILE A 157 -9.89 -2.63 7.81
CA ILE A 157 -8.60 -2.01 7.56
C ILE A 157 -8.73 -1.17 6.30
N SER A 158 -8.36 0.10 6.38
CA SER A 158 -8.30 0.98 5.22
C SER A 158 -6.88 1.33 4.87
N PHE A 159 -6.57 1.32 3.57
CA PHE A 159 -5.28 1.75 3.06
C PHE A 159 -5.41 3.09 2.34
N SER A 160 -4.46 3.99 2.60
CA SER A 160 -4.31 5.28 1.94
C SER A 160 -2.84 5.58 1.67
N GLY A 161 -2.58 6.72 1.02
CA GLY A 161 -1.25 7.12 0.60
C GLY A 161 -0.77 6.48 -0.70
N ASN A 162 0.17 7.13 -1.39
CA ASN A 162 0.68 6.65 -2.68
C ASN A 162 1.43 5.32 -2.56
N GLY A 163 2.08 5.06 -1.42
CA GLY A 163 2.77 3.82 -1.16
C GLY A 163 1.86 2.61 -1.08
N SER A 164 0.56 2.79 -0.76
CA SER A 164 -0.39 1.68 -0.72
C SER A 164 -0.65 1.02 -2.08
N LYS A 165 -0.32 1.71 -3.18
CA LYS A 165 -0.45 1.17 -4.55
C LYS A 165 0.38 -0.09 -4.76
N VAL A 166 1.51 -0.24 -4.06
CA VAL A 166 2.35 -1.44 -4.14
C VAL A 166 1.60 -2.70 -3.69
N LEU A 167 0.56 -2.56 -2.87
CA LEU A 167 -0.25 -3.69 -2.40
C LEU A 167 -1.04 -4.36 -3.52
N ARG A 168 -1.33 -3.64 -4.60
CA ARG A 168 -1.98 -4.18 -5.81
C ARG A 168 -1.12 -5.24 -6.52
N VAL A 169 0.20 -5.22 -6.30
CA VAL A 169 1.11 -6.25 -6.80
C VAL A 169 0.86 -7.59 -6.09
N ILE A 170 0.49 -7.57 -4.82
CA ILE A 170 0.19 -8.80 -4.06
C ILE A 170 -1.08 -9.44 -4.61
N THR A 171 -2.16 -8.69 -4.64
CA THR A 171 -3.46 -9.10 -5.16
C THR A 171 -4.37 -7.91 -5.40
N SER A 172 -5.27 -8.03 -6.38
CA SER A 172 -6.40 -7.12 -6.57
C SER A 172 -7.65 -7.59 -5.81
N ASP A 173 -7.65 -8.80 -5.24
CA ASP A 173 -8.76 -9.35 -4.47
C ASP A 173 -8.64 -8.96 -2.98
N SER A 174 -9.43 -7.98 -2.57
CA SER A 174 -9.50 -7.51 -1.19
C SER A 174 -9.91 -8.61 -0.19
N LYS A 175 -10.72 -9.59 -0.63
CA LYS A 175 -11.14 -10.72 0.22
C LYS A 175 -9.99 -11.67 0.48
N LEU A 176 -9.14 -11.91 -0.54
CA LEU A 176 -7.96 -12.74 -0.39
C LEU A 176 -6.95 -12.07 0.55
N LEU A 177 -6.72 -10.77 0.38
CA LEU A 177 -5.83 -10.00 1.26
C LEU A 177 -6.36 -9.98 2.70
N ALA A 178 -7.68 -9.83 2.89
CA ALA A 178 -8.31 -9.90 4.21
C ALA A 178 -8.10 -11.26 4.89
N LYS A 179 -8.26 -12.36 4.16
CA LYS A 179 -7.98 -13.71 4.70
C LYS A 179 -6.53 -13.87 5.11
N PHE A 180 -5.60 -13.37 4.30
CA PHE A 180 -4.17 -13.40 4.60
C PHE A 180 -3.85 -12.59 5.85
N THR A 181 -4.40 -11.38 5.97
CA THR A 181 -4.25 -10.50 7.14
C THR A 181 -4.80 -11.15 8.41
N CYS A 182 -6.01 -11.72 8.34
CA CYS A 182 -6.58 -12.49 9.46
C CYS A 182 -5.64 -13.59 9.92
N LYS A 183 -5.03 -14.31 8.98
CA LYS A 183 -4.10 -15.40 9.32
C LYS A 183 -2.86 -14.87 10.04
N ILE A 184 -2.31 -13.73 9.63
CA ILE A 184 -1.19 -13.10 10.34
C ILE A 184 -1.61 -12.73 11.76
N PHE A 185 -2.74 -12.06 11.96
CA PHE A 185 -3.24 -11.69 13.28
C PHE A 185 -3.44 -12.91 14.19
N GLN A 186 -4.06 -13.96 13.67
CA GLN A 186 -4.27 -15.22 14.41
C GLN A 186 -2.95 -15.86 14.84
N LEU A 187 -1.96 -15.94 13.93
CA LEU A 187 -0.64 -16.51 14.24
C LEU A 187 0.11 -15.71 15.31
N LEU A 188 -0.16 -14.42 15.43
CA LEU A 188 0.43 -13.55 16.44
C LEU A 188 -0.37 -13.48 17.74
N GLY A 189 -1.51 -14.16 17.81
CA GLY A 189 -2.33 -14.23 19.03
C GLY A 189 -3.26 -13.04 19.24
N VAL A 190 -3.51 -12.24 18.18
CA VAL A 190 -4.53 -11.19 18.26
C VAL A 190 -5.91 -11.86 18.33
N GLU A 191 -6.69 -11.48 19.35
CA GLU A 191 -8.01 -12.05 19.59
C GLU A 191 -8.94 -11.87 18.38
N ALA A 192 -9.49 -12.98 17.90
CA ALA A 192 -10.49 -12.95 16.84
C ALA A 192 -11.83 -12.49 17.42
N VAL A 193 -12.57 -11.71 16.63
CA VAL A 193 -13.90 -11.20 17.01
C VAL A 193 -14.90 -11.64 15.98
N ASP A 194 -16.17 -11.68 16.36
CA ASP A 194 -17.28 -11.97 15.46
C ASP A 194 -17.30 -11.01 14.27
N GLY A 195 -17.43 -11.58 13.08
CA GLY A 195 -17.47 -10.89 11.84
C GLY A 195 -16.19 -11.07 10.99
N LYS A 196 -16.32 -10.79 9.70
CA LYS A 196 -15.18 -10.90 8.76
C LYS A 196 -14.40 -9.59 8.75
N LEU A 197 -13.09 -9.69 8.70
CA LEU A 197 -12.25 -8.55 8.38
C LEU A 197 -12.51 -8.11 6.93
N GLU A 198 -12.69 -6.82 6.73
CA GLU A 198 -12.85 -6.19 5.42
C GLU A 198 -11.69 -5.23 5.16
N ILE A 199 -11.14 -5.27 3.94
CA ILE A 199 -10.11 -4.35 3.48
C ILE A 199 -10.73 -3.35 2.51
N LEU A 200 -10.50 -2.08 2.79
CA LEU A 200 -11.05 -0.93 2.06
C LEU A 200 -9.90 -0.18 1.36
N GLY A 201 -10.18 0.45 0.22
CA GLY A 201 -9.23 1.33 -0.45
C GLY A 201 -8.24 0.64 -1.40
N LEU A 202 -8.44 -0.64 -1.74
CA LEU A 202 -7.60 -1.36 -2.72
C LEU A 202 -8.19 -1.35 -4.15
N GLY A 203 -9.46 -1.00 -4.32
CA GLY A 203 -10.14 -1.04 -5.60
C GLY A 203 -9.71 0.07 -6.56
N VAL A 204 -9.76 -0.22 -7.87
CA VAL A 204 -9.55 0.80 -8.93
C VAL A 204 -10.69 1.81 -8.95
N ASP A 205 -11.87 1.40 -8.49
CA ASP A 205 -13.10 2.21 -8.43
C ASP A 205 -13.21 3.04 -7.15
N ASP A 206 -12.38 2.75 -6.13
CA ASP A 206 -12.31 3.60 -4.95
C ASP A 206 -11.59 4.90 -5.30
N SER A 207 -12.17 6.02 -4.88
CA SER A 207 -11.55 7.33 -4.98
C SER A 207 -10.07 7.25 -4.62
N SER A 208 -9.21 7.87 -5.44
CA SER A 208 -7.75 7.85 -5.26
C SER A 208 -7.38 7.88 -3.76
N PRO A 209 -6.43 7.04 -3.29
CA PRO A 209 -6.01 7.01 -1.88
C PRO A 209 -5.70 8.38 -1.27
N LYS A 210 -5.25 9.35 -2.10
CA LYS A 210 -5.07 10.75 -1.71
C LYS A 210 -6.38 11.48 -1.39
N GLN A 211 -7.49 11.12 -2.06
CA GLN A 211 -8.77 11.78 -1.86
C GLN A 211 -9.40 11.45 -0.51
N ALA A 212 -9.09 10.30 0.09
CA ALA A 212 -9.60 9.91 1.40
C ALA A 212 -9.20 10.91 2.48
N THR A 213 -7.96 11.41 2.44
CA THR A 213 -7.47 12.43 3.37
C THR A 213 -8.19 13.77 3.16
N CYS A 214 -8.33 14.21 1.91
CA CYS A 214 -9.02 15.48 1.59
C CYS A 214 -10.51 15.43 1.94
N LYS A 215 -11.20 14.33 1.58
CA LYS A 215 -12.64 14.14 1.85
C LYS A 215 -12.97 13.95 3.33
N GLY A 216 -12.01 13.45 4.11
CA GLY A 216 -12.18 13.32 5.56
C GLY A 216 -11.93 14.61 6.33
N ALA A 217 -11.33 15.62 5.69
CA ALA A 217 -11.07 16.94 6.29
C ALA A 217 -12.23 17.94 6.10
N LEU A 218 -13.18 17.64 5.21
CA LEU A 218 -14.43 18.38 4.98
C LEU A 218 -15.53 17.84 5.87
#